data_b6dd1eda9d6d2083663fb80070af6ebf
#
_entry.id   b6dd1eda9d6d2083663fb80070af6ebf
#
_cell.length_a   1.000
_cell.length_b   1.000
_cell.length_c   1.000
_cell.angle_alpha   90.00
_cell.angle_beta   90.00
_cell.angle_gamma   90.00
#
_symmetry.space_group_name_H-M   'P 1'
#
loop_
_entity.id
_entity.type
_entity.pdbx_description
1 polymer ?
#
loop_
_entity_poly.entity_id
_entity_poly.type
_entity_poly.pdbx_seq_one_letter_code
_entity_poly.pdbx_strand_id
1 'polypeptide(L)'
;IALDAAHIRWKQHHGPCEVPNGLALCAIHHKAFDRGSIGLDENMRVVVSGAVNGGGVVQRLFWDFAGKTIALPPVTGNHPGEQFVEWHRKEVFRGEH
;
A
#
# COMPACT_ATOMS: atom_id res chain seq x y z
N ILE A 1 0.61 17.89 7.13
CA ILE A 1 1.30 16.74 6.53
C ILE A 1 0.86 16.59 5.09
N ALA A 2 1.82 16.64 4.18
CA ALA A 2 1.52 16.42 2.77
C ALA A 2 1.31 14.93 2.50
N LEU A 3 0.27 14.62 1.72
CA LEU A 3 0.01 13.27 1.27
C LEU A 3 0.29 13.16 -0.23
N ASP A 4 0.94 12.07 -0.62
CA ASP A 4 1.20 11.76 -2.01
C ASP A 4 0.11 10.88 -2.58
N ALA A 5 -0.25 11.08 -3.84
CA ALA A 5 -1.11 10.17 -4.58
C ALA A 5 -0.24 9.09 -5.23
N ALA A 6 -0.21 7.90 -4.62
CA ALA A 6 0.60 6.80 -5.10
C ALA A 6 -0.20 5.93 -6.08
N HIS A 7 0.39 5.57 -7.23
CA HIS A 7 -0.18 4.56 -8.11
C HIS A 7 -0.01 3.19 -7.46
N ILE A 8 -1.08 2.42 -7.35
CA ILE A 8 -1.01 1.04 -6.83
C ILE A 8 -0.32 0.15 -7.86
N ARG A 9 -0.87 0.10 -9.09
CA ARG A 9 -0.17 -0.48 -10.22
C ARG A 9 0.61 0.63 -10.90
N TRP A 10 1.92 0.44 -11.06
CA TRP A 10 2.81 1.47 -11.55
C TRP A 10 2.46 1.90 -12.97
N LYS A 11 2.60 3.21 -13.23
CA LYS A 11 2.32 3.79 -14.54
C LYS A 11 3.12 3.12 -15.65
N GLN A 12 4.41 2.82 -15.41
CA GLN A 12 5.27 2.14 -16.38
C GLN A 12 4.87 0.68 -16.65
N HIS A 13 3.98 0.13 -15.84
CA HIS A 13 3.40 -1.21 -16.01
C HIS A 13 1.92 -1.13 -16.34
N HIS A 14 1.52 -0.11 -17.08
CA HIS A 14 0.15 0.10 -17.56
C HIS A 14 -0.87 0.42 -16.45
N GLY A 15 -0.41 0.93 -15.32
CA GLY A 15 -1.32 1.38 -14.27
C GLY A 15 -2.04 2.67 -14.70
N PRO A 16 -3.38 2.67 -14.70
CA PRO A 16 -4.12 3.87 -15.11
C PRO A 16 -4.08 4.97 -14.06
N CYS A 17 -4.23 6.22 -14.52
CA CYS A 17 -4.39 7.37 -13.65
C CYS A 17 -5.86 7.53 -13.30
N GLU A 18 -6.34 6.69 -12.41
CA GLU A 18 -7.74 6.71 -11.95
C GLU A 18 -7.81 6.45 -10.44
N VAL A 19 -8.89 6.89 -9.81
CA VAL A 19 -9.01 6.83 -8.35
C VAL A 19 -8.84 5.41 -7.79
N PRO A 20 -9.44 4.34 -8.37
CA PRO A 20 -9.24 2.99 -7.84
C PRO A 20 -7.79 2.49 -7.90
N ASN A 21 -6.94 3.11 -8.71
CA ASN A 21 -5.51 2.79 -8.78
C ASN A 21 -4.67 3.76 -7.95
N GLY A 22 -5.25 4.49 -7.02
CA GLY A 22 -4.53 5.47 -6.21
C GLY A 22 -4.69 5.25 -4.72
N LEU A 23 -3.65 5.58 -3.99
CA LEU A 23 -3.65 5.63 -2.52
C LEU A 23 -3.05 6.95 -2.07
N ALA A 24 -3.70 7.59 -1.08
CA ALA A 24 -3.13 8.76 -0.42
C ALA A 24 -2.21 8.29 0.70
N LEU A 25 -0.92 8.51 0.54
CA LEU A 25 0.10 8.06 1.49
C LEU A 25 1.04 9.21 1.82
N CYS A 26 1.52 9.26 3.06
CA CYS A 26 2.61 10.16 3.39
C CYS A 26 3.90 9.70 2.68
N ALA A 27 4.90 10.59 2.59
CA ALA A 27 6.11 10.29 1.82
C ALA A 27 6.82 9.02 2.26
N ILE A 28 6.85 8.74 3.57
CA ILE A 28 7.50 7.53 4.10
C ILE A 28 6.75 6.28 3.66
N HIS A 29 5.44 6.26 3.83
CA HIS A 29 4.63 5.10 3.43
C HIS A 29 4.55 4.93 1.91
N HIS A 30 4.53 6.05 1.16
CA HIS A 30 4.57 6.01 -0.30
C HIS A 30 5.85 5.29 -0.78
N LYS A 31 7.00 5.70 -0.25
CA LYS A 31 8.28 5.08 -0.61
C LYS A 31 8.31 3.60 -0.19
N ALA A 32 7.82 3.28 1.00
CA ALA A 32 7.77 1.89 1.47
C ALA A 32 6.85 1.04 0.60
N PHE A 33 5.72 1.59 0.17
CA PHE A 33 4.77 0.90 -0.70
C PHE A 33 5.40 0.61 -2.08
N ASP A 34 6.07 1.61 -2.67
CA ASP A 34 6.72 1.45 -3.97
C ASP A 34 7.91 0.48 -3.92
N ARG A 35 8.56 0.34 -2.77
CA ARG A 35 9.68 -0.59 -2.59
C ARG A 35 9.25 -1.98 -2.13
N GLY A 36 7.96 -2.17 -1.90
CA GLY A 36 7.44 -3.47 -1.49
C GLY A 36 7.61 -3.80 -0.02
N SER A 37 7.98 -2.81 0.82
CA SER A 37 8.09 -3.02 2.26
C SER A 37 6.71 -3.14 2.91
N ILE A 38 5.71 -2.52 2.34
CA ILE A 38 4.31 -2.65 2.76
C ILE A 38 3.42 -2.90 1.54
N GLY A 39 2.25 -3.45 1.79
CA GLY A 39 1.24 -3.70 0.76
C GLY A 39 -0.12 -3.86 1.39
N LEU A 40 -1.07 -4.34 0.61
CA LEU A 40 -2.43 -4.60 1.05
C LEU A 40 -2.81 -6.05 0.72
N ASP A 41 -3.53 -6.69 1.62
CA ASP A 41 -4.11 -8.01 1.34
C ASP A 41 -5.47 -7.87 0.63
N GLU A 42 -6.13 -9.00 0.39
CA GLU A 42 -7.43 -9.03 -0.29
C GLU A 42 -8.56 -8.36 0.50
N ASN A 43 -8.35 -8.12 1.79
CA ASN A 43 -9.31 -7.43 2.66
C ASN A 43 -8.94 -5.96 2.92
N MET A 44 -8.03 -5.42 2.12
CA MET A 44 -7.52 -4.04 2.27
C MET A 44 -6.89 -3.79 3.63
N ARG A 45 -6.28 -4.80 4.21
CA ARG A 45 -5.52 -4.69 5.44
C ARG A 45 -4.04 -4.53 5.12
N VAL A 46 -3.37 -3.72 5.92
CA VAL A 46 -1.94 -3.48 5.74
C VAL A 46 -1.15 -4.75 6.03
N VAL A 47 -0.28 -5.12 5.10
CA VAL A 47 0.71 -6.18 5.30
C VAL A 47 2.11 -5.57 5.29
N VAL A 48 2.98 -6.04 6.16
CA VAL A 48 4.35 -5.54 6.30
C VAL A 48 5.30 -6.66 5.97
N SER A 49 6.30 -6.37 5.12
CA SER A 49 7.30 -7.36 4.75
C SER A 49 8.10 -7.83 5.97
N GLY A 50 8.37 -9.12 6.06
CA GLY A 50 9.21 -9.69 7.12
C GLY A 50 10.63 -9.16 7.10
N ALA A 51 11.06 -8.52 6.00
CA ALA A 51 12.37 -7.88 5.91
C ALA A 51 12.44 -6.53 6.64
N VAL A 52 11.29 -5.96 7.01
CA VAL A 52 11.23 -4.69 7.75
C VAL A 52 11.55 -4.96 9.22
N ASN A 53 12.65 -4.39 9.69
CA ASN A 53 13.02 -4.52 11.09
C ASN A 53 13.67 -3.22 11.57
N GLY A 54 13.79 -3.06 12.87
CA GLY A 54 14.38 -1.88 13.47
C GLY A 54 13.82 -1.59 14.85
N GLY A 55 14.12 -0.41 15.39
CA GLY A 55 13.69 0.00 16.72
C GLY A 55 12.26 0.53 16.76
N GLY A 56 11.95 1.27 17.83
CA GLY A 56 10.59 1.73 18.09
C GLY A 56 9.98 2.62 17.01
N VAL A 57 10.80 3.36 16.23
CA VAL A 57 10.31 4.17 15.12
C VAL A 57 9.72 3.28 14.02
N VAL A 58 10.43 2.21 13.66
CA VAL A 58 9.96 1.24 12.66
C VAL A 58 8.69 0.54 13.16
N GLN A 59 8.66 0.17 14.43
CA GLN A 59 7.48 -0.43 15.04
C GLN A 59 6.27 0.49 14.87
N ARG A 60 6.40 1.77 15.22
CA ARG A 60 5.29 2.73 15.15
C ARG A 60 4.86 3.08 13.73
N LEU A 61 5.81 3.15 12.79
CA LEU A 61 5.50 3.54 11.41
C LEU A 61 4.96 2.39 10.56
N PHE A 62 5.28 1.16 10.90
CA PHE A 62 4.93 0.02 10.06
C PHE A 62 4.19 -1.07 10.81
N TRP A 63 4.81 -1.71 11.77
CA TRP A 63 4.25 -2.89 12.42
C TRP A 63 2.97 -2.62 13.22
N ASP A 64 2.83 -1.41 13.77
CA ASP A 64 1.60 -1.05 14.48
C ASP A 64 0.39 -0.98 13.54
N PHE A 65 0.61 -0.83 12.24
CA PHE A 65 -0.46 -0.83 11.25
C PHE A 65 -0.73 -2.20 10.64
N ALA A 66 0.15 -3.18 10.87
CA ALA A 66 -0.02 -4.51 10.30
C ALA A 66 -1.36 -5.13 10.71
N GLY A 67 -2.09 -5.63 9.74
CA GLY A 67 -3.41 -6.24 9.97
C GLY A 67 -4.56 -5.27 10.11
N LYS A 68 -4.30 -3.95 10.11
CA LYS A 68 -5.36 -2.95 10.19
C LYS A 68 -5.90 -2.63 8.81
N THR A 69 -7.21 -2.47 8.72
CA THR A 69 -7.86 -2.05 7.47
C THR A 69 -7.53 -0.58 7.20
N ILE A 70 -7.19 -0.25 5.96
CA ILE A 70 -7.00 1.14 5.56
C ILE A 70 -8.33 1.90 5.64
N ALA A 71 -8.24 3.24 5.80
CA ALA A 71 -9.42 4.08 5.72
C ALA A 71 -9.93 4.09 4.29
N LEU A 72 -11.21 3.74 4.11
CA LEU A 72 -11.83 3.66 2.79
C LEU A 72 -12.71 4.89 2.54
N PRO A 73 -12.70 5.44 1.30
CA PRO A 73 -13.65 6.50 0.95
C PRO A 73 -15.09 6.02 1.08
N PRO A 74 -16.05 6.91 1.36
CA PRO A 74 -17.46 6.50 1.50
C PRO A 74 -18.08 6.01 0.18
N VAL A 75 -17.56 6.44 -0.96
CA VAL A 75 -18.05 5.99 -2.28
C VAL A 75 -17.32 4.74 -2.71
N THR A 76 -18.04 3.64 -2.90
CA THR A 76 -17.45 2.34 -3.24
C THR A 76 -16.61 2.39 -4.52
N GLY A 77 -17.04 3.15 -5.53
CA GLY A 77 -16.27 3.28 -6.77
C GLY A 77 -14.91 3.94 -6.61
N ASN A 78 -14.65 4.59 -5.46
CA ASN A 78 -13.37 5.22 -5.15
C ASN A 78 -12.48 4.33 -4.26
N HIS A 79 -12.93 3.12 -3.91
CA HIS A 79 -12.10 2.18 -3.17
C HIS A 79 -10.97 1.66 -4.06
N PRO A 80 -9.80 1.30 -3.48
CA PRO A 80 -8.75 0.67 -4.25
C PRO A 80 -9.27 -0.55 -4.99
N GLY A 81 -8.98 -0.62 -6.29
CA GLY A 81 -9.39 -1.75 -7.12
C GLY A 81 -8.61 -3.00 -6.76
N GLU A 82 -9.32 -4.12 -6.55
CA GLU A 82 -8.68 -5.38 -6.16
C GLU A 82 -7.63 -5.83 -7.17
N GLN A 83 -7.86 -5.65 -8.47
CA GLN A 83 -6.91 -6.02 -9.50
C GLN A 83 -5.58 -5.26 -9.38
N PHE A 84 -5.62 -4.00 -8.94
CA PHE A 84 -4.41 -3.20 -8.76
C PHE A 84 -3.67 -3.61 -7.49
N VAL A 85 -4.41 -3.84 -6.41
CA VAL A 85 -3.85 -4.29 -5.14
C VAL A 85 -3.22 -5.67 -5.30
N GLU A 86 -3.86 -6.58 -6.03
CA GLU A 86 -3.30 -7.90 -6.33
C GLU A 86 -2.01 -7.78 -7.13
N TRP A 87 -1.99 -6.90 -8.15
CA TRP A 87 -0.78 -6.67 -8.93
C TRP A 87 0.38 -6.23 -8.02
N HIS A 88 0.13 -5.28 -7.14
CA HIS A 88 1.15 -4.78 -6.20
C HIS A 88 1.64 -5.90 -5.28
N ARG A 89 0.73 -6.68 -4.74
CA ARG A 89 1.07 -7.77 -3.83
C ARG A 89 1.95 -8.82 -4.50
N LYS A 90 1.71 -9.12 -5.77
CA LYS A 90 2.47 -10.12 -6.52
C LYS A 90 3.79 -9.60 -7.07
N GLU A 91 3.80 -8.36 -7.56
CA GLU A 91 4.92 -7.84 -8.33
C GLU A 91 5.86 -6.93 -7.52
N VAL A 92 5.36 -6.30 -6.46
CA VAL A 92 6.11 -5.31 -5.70
C VAL A 92 6.35 -5.74 -4.27
N PHE A 93 5.32 -6.20 -3.57
CA PHE A 93 5.40 -6.52 -2.15
C PHE A 93 6.39 -7.65 -1.89
N ARG A 94 7.32 -7.42 -0.94
CA ARG A 94 8.39 -8.35 -0.57
C ARG A 94 8.00 -9.20 0.63
N GLY A 95 6.88 -9.85 0.54
CA GLY A 95 6.38 -10.72 1.58
C GLY A 95 6.40 -12.18 1.14
N GLU A 96 6.12 -13.07 2.10
CA GLU A 96 5.82 -14.45 1.78
C GLU A 96 4.37 -14.53 1.31
N HIS A 97 4.15 -15.20 0.22
CA HIS A 97 2.83 -15.35 -0.38
C HIS A 97 2.34 -16.80 -0.28
#